data_31a364cb1dcfce3bcee447e552a5bb60
#
_entry.id   31a364cb1dcfce3bcee447e552a5bb60
#
_cell.length_a   1.000
_cell.length_b   1.000
_cell.length_c   1.000
_cell.angle_alpha   90.00
_cell.angle_beta   90.00
_cell.angle_gamma   90.00
#
_symmetry.space_group_name_H-M   'P 1'
#
loop_
_entity.id
_entity.type
_entity.pdbx_description
1 polymer ?
#
loop_
_entity_poly.entity_id
_entity_poly.type
_entity_poly.pdbx_seq_one_letter_code
_entity_poly.pdbx_strand_id
1 'polypeptide(L)'
;MNLAPTKGHEQSGLRPVLVVSKYNFNKYTNMAVVCLIISNNKKFPTHYELRCVNKVKGSVLCEHVRSIDYCARNLSFVEKLKEEELDEIIDILMGIIEI
;
A
#
# COMPACT_ATOMS: atom_id res chain seq x y z
N MET A 1 -5.38 -4.32 -4.16
CA MET A 1 -5.84 -4.62 -2.81
C MET A 1 -6.56 -3.50 -2.19
N ASN A 2 -7.55 -3.81 -1.43
CA ASN A 2 -8.38 -2.79 -0.81
C ASN A 2 -8.27 -2.84 0.68
N LEU A 3 -8.31 -1.65 1.30
CA LEU A 3 -8.39 -1.52 2.73
C LEU A 3 -9.79 -1.04 3.07
N ALA A 4 -10.54 -1.84 3.77
CA ALA A 4 -11.84 -1.42 4.21
C ALA A 4 -11.67 -0.30 5.24
N PRO A 5 -12.50 0.69 5.21
CA PRO A 5 -12.36 1.79 6.16
C PRO A 5 -12.59 1.34 7.55
N THR A 6 -11.84 1.88 8.41
CA THR A 6 -12.01 1.57 9.72
C THR A 6 -12.94 2.53 10.24
N LYS A 7 -13.39 2.39 11.05
CA LYS A 7 -14.09 3.19 11.64
C LYS A 7 -14.51 4.25 11.15
N GLY A 8 -15.06 4.33 10.96
CA GLY A 8 -15.47 5.14 10.56
C GLY A 8 -15.51 6.13 9.87
N HIS A 9 -15.43 6.35 9.29
CA HIS A 9 -15.41 7.27 8.74
C HIS A 9 -15.51 7.26 7.61
N GLU A 10 -15.56 7.35 7.18
CA GLU A 10 -15.62 7.47 6.28
C GLU A 10 -15.83 6.99 5.42
N GLN A 11 -15.87 6.95 4.82
CA GLN A 11 -15.97 6.57 3.88
C GLN A 11 -16.05 5.46 3.78
N SER A 12 -16.60 5.04 4.00
CA SER A 12 -16.92 3.86 3.80
C SER A 12 -16.54 3.26 2.61
N GLY A 13 -16.00 3.72 1.79
CA GLY A 13 -15.60 3.07 0.59
C GLY A 13 -14.44 2.16 0.80
N LEU A 14 -14.18 1.34 -0.18
CA LEU A 14 -12.97 0.54 -0.20
C LEU A 14 -11.84 1.41 -0.69
N ARG A 15 -10.70 1.27 -0.07
CA ARG A 15 -9.52 2.04 -0.44
C ARG A 15 -8.42 1.11 -0.91
N PRO A 16 -7.75 1.45 -1.99
CA PRO A 16 -6.63 0.63 -2.42
C PRO A 16 -5.42 0.82 -1.52
N VAL A 17 -4.71 -0.25 -1.30
CA VAL A 17 -3.44 -0.20 -0.59
C VAL A 17 -2.46 -1.07 -1.35
N LEU A 18 -1.18 -0.78 -1.16
CA LEU A 18 -0.11 -1.60 -1.70
C LEU A 18 0.48 -2.43 -0.58
N VAL A 19 0.51 -3.74 -0.76
CA VAL A 19 1.17 -4.62 0.19
C VAL A 19 2.66 -4.62 -0.16
N VAL A 20 3.48 -4.20 0.79
CA VAL A 20 4.92 -4.13 0.58
C VAL A 20 5.67 -5.24 1.31
N SER A 21 5.01 -5.98 2.18
CA SER A 21 5.64 -7.06 2.91
C SER A 21 5.63 -8.34 2.09
N LYS A 22 6.57 -9.21 2.38
CA LYS A 22 6.72 -10.46 1.64
C LYS A 22 5.72 -11.49 2.07
N TYR A 23 5.45 -12.41 1.15
CA TYR A 23 4.49 -13.49 1.36
C TYR A 23 4.77 -14.26 2.64
N ASN A 24 6.02 -14.61 2.89
CA ASN A 24 6.35 -15.41 4.07
C ASN A 24 6.01 -14.68 5.36
N PHE A 25 6.30 -13.39 5.40
CA PHE A 25 5.95 -12.59 6.57
C PHE A 25 4.44 -12.57 6.75
N ASN A 26 3.71 -12.34 5.66
CA ASN A 26 2.26 -12.24 5.73
C ASN A 26 1.65 -13.55 6.20
N LYS A 27 2.19 -14.66 5.71
CA LYS A 27 1.67 -15.96 6.05
C LYS A 27 1.91 -16.32 7.52
N TYR A 28 3.10 -16.03 8.02
CA TYR A 28 3.43 -16.38 9.38
C TYR A 28 2.72 -15.53 10.41
N THR A 29 2.52 -14.28 10.11
CA THR A 29 2.00 -13.34 11.11
C THR A 29 0.53 -13.06 10.95
N ASN A 30 -0.07 -13.44 9.83
CA ASN A 30 -1.43 -13.03 9.46
C ASN A 30 -1.58 -11.52 9.39
N MET A 31 -0.43 -10.85 9.20
CA MET A 31 -0.39 -9.41 9.05
C MET A 31 0.20 -9.07 7.71
N ALA A 32 -0.06 -7.88 7.24
CA ALA A 32 0.58 -7.35 6.05
C ALA A 32 0.98 -5.92 6.30
N VAL A 33 2.15 -5.55 5.80
CA VAL A 33 2.59 -4.16 5.86
C VAL A 33 2.12 -3.50 4.57
N VAL A 34 1.37 -2.43 4.70
CA VAL A 34 0.74 -1.79 3.55
C VAL A 34 1.00 -0.29 3.54
N CYS A 35 0.97 0.28 2.35
CA CYS A 35 1.00 1.72 2.15
C CYS A 35 -0.30 2.14 1.51
N LEU A 36 -0.82 3.27 1.93
CA LEU A 36 -2.05 3.81 1.37
C LEU A 36 -1.81 4.31 -0.05
N ILE A 37 -2.79 4.12 -0.92
CA ILE A 37 -2.76 4.67 -2.27
C ILE A 37 -3.88 5.69 -2.39
N ILE A 38 -3.55 6.88 -2.89
CA ILE A 38 -4.56 7.90 -3.12
C ILE A 38 -4.52 8.35 -4.56
N SER A 39 -5.63 8.90 -5.03
CA SER A 39 -5.74 9.35 -6.41
C SER A 39 -5.24 10.77 -6.61
N ASN A 40 -4.83 11.42 -5.57
CA ASN A 40 -4.34 12.78 -5.63
C ASN A 40 -2.99 12.86 -6.33
N ASN A 41 -2.80 13.87 -7.17
CA ASN A 41 -1.55 14.05 -7.91
C ASN A 41 -0.53 14.91 -7.18
N LYS A 42 -0.76 15.20 -5.95
CA LYS A 42 0.14 16.05 -5.19
C LYS A 42 1.50 15.38 -5.08
N LYS A 43 2.53 16.05 -5.53
CA LYS A 43 3.88 15.50 -5.49
C LYS A 43 4.53 15.78 -4.16
N PHE A 44 5.25 14.81 -3.69
CA PHE A 44 5.94 14.91 -2.43
C PHE A 44 7.05 13.87 -2.44
N PRO A 45 8.19 14.10 -1.78
CA PRO A 45 9.32 13.16 -1.89
C PRO A 45 9.01 11.72 -1.50
N THR A 46 8.08 11.50 -0.58
CA THR A 46 7.74 10.16 -0.14
C THR A 46 6.54 9.58 -0.88
N HIS A 47 6.03 10.28 -1.88
CA HIS A 47 4.95 9.77 -2.70
C HIS A 47 5.51 9.15 -3.98
N TYR A 48 5.00 8.01 -4.35
CA TYR A 48 5.42 7.35 -5.58
C TYR A 48 4.22 7.24 -6.51
N GLU A 49 4.32 7.86 -7.67
CA GLU A 49 3.24 7.80 -8.64
C GLU A 49 3.30 6.49 -9.40
N LEU A 50 2.22 5.72 -9.37
CA LEU A 50 2.15 4.45 -10.07
C LEU A 50 2.07 4.67 -11.56
N ARG A 51 2.91 3.97 -12.32
CA ARG A 51 3.01 4.18 -13.76
C ARG A 51 2.61 2.97 -14.57
N CYS A 52 2.83 1.79 -14.04
CA CYS A 52 2.71 0.57 -14.83
C CYS A 52 1.52 -0.30 -14.45
N VAL A 53 0.61 0.20 -13.65
CA VAL A 53 -0.57 -0.57 -13.26
C VAL A 53 -1.76 -0.11 -14.09
N ASN A 54 -2.65 -1.02 -14.35
CA ASN A 54 -3.81 -0.75 -15.21
C ASN A 54 -5.06 -0.43 -14.43
N LYS A 55 -5.28 -1.09 -13.31
CA LYS A 55 -6.53 -0.94 -12.56
C LYS A 55 -6.43 0.05 -11.44
N VAL A 56 -5.32 0.08 -10.75
CA VAL A 56 -5.13 0.98 -9.62
C VAL A 56 -4.26 2.12 -10.06
N LYS A 57 -4.77 3.32 -9.93
CA LYS A 57 -4.04 4.53 -10.32
C LYS A 57 -3.88 5.43 -9.12
N GLY A 58 -2.86 6.24 -9.13
CA GLY A 58 -2.63 7.20 -8.07
C GLY A 58 -1.23 7.12 -7.53
N SER A 59 -1.07 7.61 -6.32
CA SER A 59 0.24 7.67 -5.68
C SER A 59 0.25 6.84 -4.41
N VAL A 60 1.34 6.13 -4.21
CA VAL A 60 1.59 5.36 -3.00
C VAL A 60 2.19 6.32 -1.98
N LEU A 61 1.54 6.43 -0.84
CA LEU A 61 2.03 7.29 0.24
C LEU A 61 2.93 6.46 1.14
N CYS A 62 4.22 6.53 0.90
CA CYS A 62 5.16 5.71 1.66
C CYS A 62 5.23 6.10 3.13
N GLU A 63 4.92 7.35 3.44
CA GLU A 63 4.88 7.77 4.84
C GLU A 63 3.65 7.24 5.57
N HIS A 64 2.66 6.73 4.85
CA HIS A 64 1.48 6.12 5.46
C HIS A 64 1.61 4.60 5.40
N VAL A 65 2.66 4.10 5.99
CA VAL A 65 2.93 2.67 6.05
C VAL A 65 2.45 2.13 7.40
N ARG A 66 1.79 0.98 7.38
CA ARG A 66 1.30 0.40 8.63
C ARG A 66 1.08 -1.10 8.45
N SER A 67 1.06 -1.81 9.56
CA SER A 67 0.69 -3.21 9.57
C SER A 67 -0.79 -3.36 9.81
N ILE A 68 -1.41 -4.26 9.08
CA ILE A 68 -2.84 -4.54 9.27
C ILE A 68 -3.04 -6.04 9.33
N ASP A 69 -4.12 -6.44 9.99
CA ASP A 69 -4.59 -7.82 9.96
C ASP A 69 -5.44 -7.97 8.71
N TYR A 70 -4.85 -8.54 7.66
CA TYR A 70 -5.52 -8.53 6.36
C TYR A 70 -6.76 -9.44 6.33
N CYS A 71 -6.83 -10.42 7.20
CA CYS A 71 -8.03 -11.24 7.27
C CYS A 71 -9.18 -10.47 7.89
N ALA A 72 -8.90 -9.77 8.98
CA ALA A 72 -9.93 -8.98 9.65
C ALA A 72 -10.40 -7.82 8.78
N ARG A 73 -9.49 -7.30 7.93
CA ARG A 73 -9.83 -6.18 7.06
C ARG A 73 -10.42 -6.61 5.74
N ASN A 74 -10.48 -7.91 5.51
CA ASN A 74 -11.12 -8.43 4.32
C ASN A 74 -10.49 -7.90 3.04
N LEU A 75 -9.18 -7.94 2.97
CA LEU A 75 -8.46 -7.50 1.79
C LEU A 75 -8.73 -8.42 0.62
N SER A 76 -8.83 -7.85 -0.57
CA SER A 76 -8.95 -8.64 -1.77
C SER A 76 -7.87 -8.21 -2.77
N PHE A 77 -7.41 -9.15 -3.55
CA PHE A 77 -6.38 -8.90 -4.55
C PHE A 77 -6.97 -8.17 -5.74
N VAL A 78 -6.27 -7.16 -6.24
CA VAL A 78 -6.68 -6.44 -7.43
C VAL A 78 -5.72 -6.71 -8.58
N GLU A 79 -4.45 -6.43 -8.37
CA GLU A 79 -3.44 -6.68 -9.40
C GLU A 79 -2.06 -6.66 -8.76
N LYS A 80 -1.10 -7.21 -9.47
CA LYS A 80 0.26 -7.28 -8.99
C LYS A 80 1.06 -6.10 -9.51
N LEU A 81 1.85 -5.51 -8.64
CA LEU A 81 2.73 -4.42 -9.02
C LEU A 81 3.97 -4.98 -9.68
N LYS A 82 4.51 -4.28 -10.67
CA LYS A 82 5.76 -4.68 -11.29
C LYS A 82 6.91 -4.56 -10.31
N GLU A 83 7.85 -5.48 -10.44
CA GLU A 83 8.95 -5.55 -9.50
C GLU A 83 9.80 -4.28 -9.51
N GLU A 84 9.99 -3.69 -10.68
CA GLU A 84 10.79 -2.46 -10.77
C GLU A 84 10.16 -1.33 -9.96
N GLU A 85 8.83 -1.21 -10.02
CA GLU A 85 8.17 -0.16 -9.24
C GLU A 85 8.21 -0.48 -7.76
N LEU A 86 8.06 -1.76 -7.42
CA LEU A 86 8.13 -2.15 -6.02
C LEU A 86 9.51 -1.82 -5.45
N ASP A 87 10.56 -2.07 -6.21
CA ASP A 87 11.92 -1.76 -5.76
C ASP A 87 12.09 -0.28 -5.48
N GLU A 88 11.54 0.58 -6.33
CA GLU A 88 11.63 2.02 -6.12
C GLU A 88 10.86 2.44 -4.87
N ILE A 89 9.71 1.83 -4.65
CA ILE A 89 8.91 2.12 -3.46
C ILE A 89 9.63 1.67 -2.20
N ILE A 90 10.23 0.49 -2.24
CA ILE A 90 10.99 -0.02 -1.10
C ILE A 90 12.16 0.91 -0.79
N ASP A 91 12.82 1.44 -1.81
CA ASP A 91 13.91 2.39 -1.59
C ASP A 91 13.42 3.62 -0.84
N ILE A 92 12.25 4.13 -1.19
CA ILE A 92 11.68 5.27 -0.48
C ILE A 92 11.39 4.91 0.97
N LEU A 93 10.80 3.71 1.18
CA LEU A 93 10.50 3.26 2.53
C LEU A 93 11.77 3.13 3.36
N MET A 94 12.82 2.59 2.78
CA MET A 94 14.09 2.46 3.48
C MET A 94 14.65 3.84 3.86
N GLY A 95 14.47 4.81 3.00
CA GLY A 95 14.90 6.17 3.28
C GLY A 95 14.13 6.82 4.42
N ILE A 96 12.90 6.38 4.66
CA ILE A 96 12.09 6.88 5.78
C ILE A 96 12.48 6.18 7.08
N ILE A 97 12.73 4.88 7.03
CA ILE A 97 12.88 4.06 8.22
C ILE A 97 14.32 3.99 8.69
N GLU A 98 15.25 3.93 7.76
CA GLU A 98 16.64 3.74 8.07
C GLU A 98 17.26 5.01 8.63
N ILE A 99 17.99 4.88 9.67
CA ILE A 99 18.62 6.03 10.35
C ILE A 99 20.00 6.28 9.80
#